data_3eeffa099195597188d9c0e015a94058
#
_entry.id   3eeffa099195597188d9c0e015a94058
#
_cell.length_a   1.000
_cell.length_b   1.000
_cell.length_c   1.000
_cell.angle_alpha   90.00
_cell.angle_beta   90.00
_cell.angle_gamma   90.00
#
_symmetry.space_group_name_H-M   'P 1'
#
loop_
_entity.id
_entity.type
_entity.pdbx_description
1 polymer ?
#
loop_
_entity_poly.entity_id
_entity_poly.type
_entity_poly.pdbx_seq_one_letter_code
_entity_poly.pdbx_strand_id
1 'polypeptide(L)'
;MIQNALPPKDAAADARFETMMQEMDGKHEIRRKKRTLPAEWAPQSAIQLTWPHTATDWAPMLSRVTECYLKMAFEMASRQPLLIVTPEPENLRLLLKQRLPGNVLENIGIAKAKTDDTWARDHGFITVEDTDGWHLLDFRFNGWGGKFEARNDNAINAALYRQGVLEGHYDDCLDFELEGGSIESDGAGTILTTAACLLNPNRRQAESHQVYLNGRGAKEEGETNRRVEHILQERLGAQHILWLHHGYLAGDDTDSHIDTLARLCPDDTILYVKCDDRSDEHYIELQAMEKELEALRTATGKPFRLIPLPMVAPCVENGERLPATYANFLIMNTAVLVPTYAQESDAVALRRVAEAFPGRDVVGIDCRPLIVQHGSLHCCTMQYPRGVYNEAAGRALDAGSPSPCCPSHT
;
A
#
# COMPACT_ATOMS: atom_id res chain seq x y z
N MET A 1 -13.40 -38.48 -24.42
CA MET A 1 -12.82 -37.27 -24.99
C MET A 1 -13.98 -36.30 -25.28
N ILE A 2 -14.20 -35.37 -24.35
CA ILE A 2 -15.16 -34.26 -24.56
C ILE A 2 -14.27 -33.01 -24.60
N GLN A 3 -14.10 -32.47 -25.83
CA GLN A 3 -13.47 -31.18 -26.02
C GLN A 3 -14.46 -30.09 -25.55
N ASN A 4 -14.15 -29.42 -24.45
CA ASN A 4 -14.81 -28.18 -24.08
C ASN A 4 -14.33 -27.08 -25.02
N ALA A 5 -15.13 -26.75 -26.03
CA ALA A 5 -14.95 -25.56 -26.84
C ALA A 5 -15.36 -24.35 -25.98
N LEU A 6 -14.47 -23.37 -25.88
CA LEU A 6 -14.76 -22.05 -25.31
C LEU A 6 -15.95 -21.41 -26.05
N PRO A 7 -16.88 -20.77 -25.35
CA PRO A 7 -18.01 -20.10 -25.99
C PRO A 7 -17.51 -18.97 -26.93
N PRO A 8 -18.20 -18.68 -28.03
CA PRO A 8 -17.80 -17.64 -28.97
C PRO A 8 -17.80 -16.26 -28.28
N LYS A 9 -16.77 -15.46 -28.53
CA LYS A 9 -16.69 -14.05 -28.09
C LYS A 9 -17.93 -13.30 -28.58
N ASP A 10 -18.58 -12.58 -27.67
CA ASP A 10 -19.75 -11.76 -27.99
C ASP A 10 -19.26 -10.40 -28.54
N ALA A 11 -19.11 -10.34 -29.86
CA ALA A 11 -18.65 -9.14 -30.58
C ALA A 11 -19.49 -7.88 -30.29
N ALA A 12 -20.75 -8.04 -29.84
CA ALA A 12 -21.61 -6.93 -29.50
C ALA A 12 -21.30 -6.36 -28.08
N ALA A 13 -20.86 -7.21 -27.14
CA ALA A 13 -20.42 -6.78 -25.83
C ALA A 13 -19.05 -6.07 -25.91
N ASP A 14 -18.13 -6.61 -26.71
CA ASP A 14 -16.82 -6.00 -26.96
C ASP A 14 -16.97 -4.63 -27.65
N ALA A 15 -17.88 -4.49 -28.65
CA ALA A 15 -18.14 -3.22 -29.32
C ALA A 15 -18.79 -2.17 -28.39
N ARG A 16 -19.67 -2.59 -27.47
CA ARG A 16 -20.24 -1.66 -26.46
C ARG A 16 -19.21 -1.19 -25.45
N PHE A 17 -18.33 -2.08 -25.01
CA PHE A 17 -17.23 -1.73 -24.12
C PHE A 17 -16.27 -0.75 -24.82
N GLU A 18 -15.85 -1.03 -26.05
CA GLU A 18 -15.03 -0.12 -26.85
C GLU A 18 -15.69 1.24 -27.08
N THR A 19 -17.00 1.28 -27.32
CA THR A 19 -17.73 2.54 -27.46
C THR A 19 -17.79 3.32 -26.16
N MET A 20 -18.04 2.66 -25.04
CA MET A 20 -18.03 3.28 -23.71
C MET A 20 -16.65 3.82 -23.35
N MET A 21 -15.59 3.08 -23.67
CA MET A 21 -14.22 3.49 -23.45
C MET A 21 -13.83 4.68 -24.35
N GLN A 22 -14.28 4.70 -25.62
CA GLN A 22 -14.10 5.83 -26.53
C GLN A 22 -14.88 7.08 -26.09
N GLU A 23 -16.05 6.92 -25.50
CA GLU A 23 -16.83 8.05 -24.94
C GLU A 23 -16.18 8.62 -23.65
N MET A 24 -15.55 7.79 -22.84
CA MET A 24 -14.73 8.22 -21.71
C MET A 24 -13.45 8.92 -22.22
N ASP A 25 -12.81 8.39 -23.25
CA ASP A 25 -11.62 8.97 -23.89
C ASP A 25 -11.93 10.28 -24.63
N GLY A 26 -13.06 10.37 -25.33
CA GLY A 26 -13.45 11.57 -26.09
C GLY A 26 -13.78 12.81 -25.25
N LYS A 27 -13.93 12.66 -23.94
CA LYS A 27 -14.07 13.80 -23.00
C LYS A 27 -12.75 14.35 -22.50
N HIS A 28 -11.61 13.67 -22.76
CA HIS A 28 -10.26 14.07 -22.34
C HIS A 28 -9.21 13.80 -23.42
N GLU A 29 -9.41 14.34 -24.63
CA GLU A 29 -8.35 14.42 -25.65
C GLU A 29 -7.33 15.53 -25.32
N ILE A 30 -6.84 15.55 -24.07
CA ILE A 30 -5.56 16.12 -23.71
C ILE A 30 -4.55 15.00 -23.97
N ARG A 31 -3.48 15.25 -24.73
CA ARG A 31 -2.36 14.33 -24.94
C ARG A 31 -2.02 13.68 -23.60
N ARG A 32 -2.47 12.44 -23.37
CA ARG A 32 -2.23 11.72 -22.11
C ARG A 32 -0.74 11.62 -21.90
N LYS A 33 -0.23 12.31 -20.90
CA LYS A 33 1.17 12.24 -20.51
C LYS A 33 1.42 10.87 -19.91
N LYS A 34 2.55 10.27 -20.28
CA LYS A 34 2.93 8.96 -19.76
C LYS A 34 3.25 9.09 -18.28
N ARG A 35 2.39 8.57 -17.42
CA ARG A 35 2.59 8.49 -15.97
C ARG A 35 3.52 7.32 -15.63
N THR A 36 4.19 7.43 -14.49
CA THR A 36 5.00 6.36 -13.92
C THR A 36 4.76 6.32 -12.42
N LEU A 37 4.34 5.18 -11.90
CA LEU A 37 4.33 4.91 -10.47
C LEU A 37 5.75 4.46 -10.08
N PRO A 38 6.50 5.23 -9.26
CA PRO A 38 7.83 4.84 -8.83
C PRO A 38 7.81 3.53 -8.05
N ALA A 39 8.92 2.79 -8.12
CA ALA A 39 9.14 1.69 -7.22
C ALA A 39 9.34 2.20 -5.78
N GLU A 40 8.99 1.41 -4.77
CA GLU A 40 9.20 1.81 -3.38
C GLU A 40 10.67 2.05 -3.05
N TRP A 41 11.59 1.35 -3.71
CA TRP A 41 13.04 1.57 -3.55
C TRP A 41 13.61 2.76 -4.30
N ALA A 42 12.79 3.53 -5.04
CA ALA A 42 13.19 4.80 -5.63
C ALA A 42 13.52 5.83 -4.53
N PRO A 43 14.31 6.88 -4.84
CA PRO A 43 14.65 7.89 -3.84
C PRO A 43 13.41 8.56 -3.24
N GLN A 44 13.33 8.58 -1.92
CA GLN A 44 12.20 9.10 -1.14
C GLN A 44 12.57 10.43 -0.47
N SER A 45 11.59 11.33 -0.31
CA SER A 45 11.73 12.56 0.48
C SER A 45 11.21 12.39 1.92
N ALA A 46 10.21 11.52 2.13
CA ALA A 46 9.68 11.23 3.47
C ALA A 46 8.93 9.90 3.52
N ILE A 47 8.68 9.45 4.75
CA ILE A 47 7.69 8.41 5.06
C ILE A 47 6.60 9.04 5.91
N GLN A 48 5.34 8.66 5.69
CA GLN A 48 4.20 9.01 6.54
C GLN A 48 3.90 7.88 7.51
N LEU A 49 3.57 8.25 8.75
CA LEU A 49 2.88 7.44 9.75
C LEU A 49 1.58 8.14 10.15
N THR A 50 0.55 7.39 10.46
CA THR A 50 -0.64 7.87 11.17
C THR A 50 -0.59 7.32 12.58
N TRP A 51 -0.61 8.22 13.60
CA TRP A 51 -0.29 7.85 14.98
C TRP A 51 -1.49 7.27 15.73
N PRO A 52 -1.35 6.13 16.45
CA PRO A 52 -2.41 5.54 17.25
C PRO A 52 -2.80 6.43 18.43
N HIS A 53 -4.10 6.50 18.76
CA HIS A 53 -4.61 7.30 19.84
C HIS A 53 -5.84 6.66 20.54
N THR A 54 -6.34 7.30 21.59
CA THR A 54 -7.41 6.74 22.44
C THR A 54 -8.78 6.60 21.78
N ALA A 55 -8.97 7.23 20.61
CA ALA A 55 -10.21 7.12 19.83
C ALA A 55 -10.10 6.17 18.63
N THR A 56 -9.04 5.37 18.55
CA THR A 56 -8.86 4.28 17.58
C THR A 56 -9.06 2.93 18.27
N ASP A 57 -9.17 1.86 17.51
CA ASP A 57 -9.27 0.49 18.00
C ASP A 57 -8.04 0.05 18.81
N TRP A 58 -6.95 0.84 18.76
CA TRP A 58 -5.76 0.66 19.59
C TRP A 58 -5.93 1.02 21.07
N ALA A 59 -7.03 1.66 21.45
CA ALA A 59 -7.23 2.14 22.83
C ALA A 59 -6.96 1.08 23.92
N PRO A 60 -7.40 -0.19 23.80
CA PRO A 60 -7.16 -1.21 24.81
C PRO A 60 -5.68 -1.58 25.00
N MET A 61 -4.85 -1.36 23.98
CA MET A 61 -3.43 -1.72 23.97
C MET A 61 -2.52 -0.55 23.57
N LEU A 62 -2.99 0.69 23.76
CA LEU A 62 -2.34 1.90 23.28
C LEU A 62 -0.88 2.02 23.75
N SER A 63 -0.58 1.69 25.00
CA SER A 63 0.79 1.71 25.52
C SER A 63 1.70 0.75 24.74
N ARG A 64 1.23 -0.46 24.45
CA ARG A 64 2.00 -1.50 23.75
C ARG A 64 2.26 -1.11 22.29
N VAL A 65 1.26 -0.60 21.58
CA VAL A 65 1.42 -0.16 20.17
C VAL A 65 2.26 1.11 20.09
N THR A 66 2.14 2.03 21.06
CA THR A 66 2.96 3.24 21.13
C THR A 66 4.45 2.92 21.21
N GLU A 67 4.87 1.89 21.97
CA GLU A 67 6.28 1.47 22.03
C GLU A 67 6.78 0.97 20.67
N CYS A 68 5.95 0.22 19.92
CA CYS A 68 6.28 -0.19 18.56
C CYS A 68 6.43 1.02 17.63
N TYR A 69 5.48 1.95 17.68
CA TYR A 69 5.52 3.18 16.87
C TYR A 69 6.71 4.09 17.19
N LEU A 70 7.12 4.19 18.46
CA LEU A 70 8.33 4.91 18.86
C LEU A 70 9.58 4.27 18.26
N LYS A 71 9.66 2.93 18.22
CA LYS A 71 10.76 2.22 17.58
C LYS A 71 10.76 2.45 16.07
N MET A 72 9.61 2.35 15.41
CA MET A 72 9.45 2.67 14.00
C MET A 72 9.88 4.11 13.69
N ALA A 73 9.35 5.08 14.45
CA ALA A 73 9.69 6.49 14.29
C ALA A 73 11.18 6.78 14.49
N PHE A 74 11.82 6.14 15.46
CA PHE A 74 13.27 6.25 15.68
C PHE A 74 14.06 5.74 14.47
N GLU A 75 13.75 4.53 13.98
CA GLU A 75 14.50 3.93 12.85
C GLU A 75 14.28 4.71 11.55
N MET A 76 13.06 5.21 11.31
CA MET A 76 12.74 6.03 10.13
C MET A 76 13.41 7.40 10.22
N ALA A 77 13.15 8.17 11.28
CA ALA A 77 13.64 9.53 11.41
C ALA A 77 15.15 9.64 11.63
N SER A 78 15.82 8.56 12.04
CA SER A 78 17.29 8.49 12.09
C SER A 78 17.92 8.46 10.69
N ARG A 79 17.16 8.18 9.63
CA ARG A 79 17.66 7.94 8.27
C ARG A 79 17.11 8.88 7.21
N GLN A 80 15.86 9.32 7.36
CA GLN A 80 15.18 10.21 6.42
C GLN A 80 14.01 10.95 7.09
N PRO A 81 13.46 12.01 6.48
CA PRO A 81 12.32 12.72 7.03
C PRO A 81 11.11 11.81 7.27
N LEU A 82 10.42 12.06 8.37
CA LEU A 82 9.22 11.36 8.81
C LEU A 82 8.08 12.37 9.01
N LEU A 83 6.96 12.17 8.32
CA LEU A 83 5.73 12.92 8.51
C LEU A 83 4.79 12.08 9.40
N ILE A 84 4.39 12.60 10.54
CA ILE A 84 3.43 11.93 11.42
C ILE A 84 2.10 12.69 11.41
N VAL A 85 1.02 11.97 11.11
CA VAL A 85 -0.34 12.50 11.12
C VAL A 85 -1.02 12.11 12.44
N THR A 86 -1.66 13.08 13.12
CA THR A 86 -2.36 12.85 14.38
C THR A 86 -3.43 13.91 14.62
N PRO A 87 -4.54 13.60 15.32
CA PRO A 87 -5.48 14.61 15.81
C PRO A 87 -4.91 15.42 16.97
N GLU A 88 -3.86 14.92 17.66
CA GLU A 88 -3.32 15.48 18.92
C GLU A 88 -1.83 15.85 18.81
N PRO A 89 -1.44 16.81 17.95
CA PRO A 89 -0.03 17.11 17.67
C PRO A 89 0.76 17.54 18.91
N GLU A 90 0.17 18.30 19.82
CA GLU A 90 0.87 18.77 21.02
C GLU A 90 1.21 17.62 21.98
N ASN A 91 0.25 16.69 22.18
CA ASN A 91 0.47 15.52 23.04
C ASN A 91 1.56 14.62 22.44
N LEU A 92 1.49 14.38 21.14
CA LEU A 92 2.51 13.58 20.44
C LEU A 92 3.89 14.25 20.52
N ARG A 93 3.97 15.55 20.30
CA ARG A 93 5.23 16.31 20.40
C ARG A 93 5.89 16.19 21.77
N LEU A 94 5.11 16.26 22.83
CA LEU A 94 5.61 16.08 24.21
C LEU A 94 6.13 14.65 24.41
N LEU A 95 5.40 13.65 23.94
CA LEU A 95 5.81 12.24 24.01
C LEU A 95 7.13 12.01 23.28
N LEU A 96 7.23 12.45 22.00
CA LEU A 96 8.43 12.27 21.19
C LEU A 96 9.65 12.94 21.82
N LYS A 97 9.50 14.17 22.35
CA LYS A 97 10.59 14.88 23.04
C LYS A 97 11.11 14.16 24.31
N GLN A 98 10.24 13.39 24.96
CA GLN A 98 10.65 12.59 26.12
C GLN A 98 11.34 11.28 25.76
N ARG A 99 11.09 10.76 24.56
CA ARG A 99 11.43 9.40 24.18
C ARG A 99 12.50 9.31 23.08
N LEU A 100 12.67 10.33 22.24
CA LEU A 100 13.59 10.31 21.12
C LEU A 100 14.72 11.33 21.27
N PRO A 101 15.92 11.04 20.75
CA PRO A 101 17.05 11.98 20.72
C PRO A 101 16.73 13.24 19.89
N GLY A 102 17.34 14.37 20.25
CA GLY A 102 17.10 15.66 19.57
C GLY A 102 17.39 15.64 18.06
N ASN A 103 18.50 15.00 17.67
CA ASN A 103 18.84 14.86 16.24
C ASN A 103 17.87 14.02 15.42
N VAL A 104 17.12 13.11 16.05
CA VAL A 104 16.05 12.33 15.40
C VAL A 104 14.81 13.18 15.27
N LEU A 105 14.49 13.98 16.30
CA LEU A 105 13.34 14.89 16.30
C LEU A 105 13.40 15.94 15.17
N GLU A 106 14.61 16.38 14.78
CA GLU A 106 14.81 17.34 13.69
C GLU A 106 14.29 16.84 12.33
N ASN A 107 14.16 15.52 12.17
CA ASN A 107 13.65 14.90 10.95
C ASN A 107 12.15 14.56 11.02
N ILE A 108 11.44 14.92 12.11
CA ILE A 108 10.02 14.60 12.29
C ILE A 108 9.18 15.86 12.08
N GLY A 109 8.28 15.83 11.08
CA GLY A 109 7.19 16.78 10.93
C GLY A 109 5.89 16.17 11.45
N ILE A 110 5.04 16.99 12.11
CA ILE A 110 3.76 16.54 12.64
C ILE A 110 2.64 17.35 12.02
N ALA A 111 1.78 16.69 11.25
CA ALA A 111 0.59 17.29 10.65
C ALA A 111 -0.67 16.94 11.46
N LYS A 112 -1.58 17.91 11.56
CA LYS A 112 -2.85 17.73 12.25
C LYS A 112 -3.93 17.27 11.30
N ALA A 113 -4.49 16.08 11.53
CA ALA A 113 -5.72 15.62 10.88
C ALA A 113 -6.51 14.74 11.86
N LYS A 114 -7.82 14.63 11.65
CA LYS A 114 -8.62 13.58 12.28
C LYS A 114 -8.30 12.25 11.61
N THR A 115 -8.26 11.19 12.40
CA THR A 115 -8.00 9.84 11.93
C THR A 115 -8.97 8.88 12.57
N ASP A 116 -9.31 7.80 11.88
CA ASP A 116 -10.10 6.69 12.43
C ASP A 116 -9.17 5.56 12.87
N ASP A 117 -8.06 5.33 12.09
CA ASP A 117 -7.05 4.32 12.39
C ASP A 117 -5.66 4.75 11.90
N THR A 118 -4.73 3.81 11.72
CA THR A 118 -3.29 4.05 11.57
C THR A 118 -2.70 3.56 10.25
N TRP A 119 -3.50 3.04 9.34
CA TRP A 119 -3.07 2.30 8.16
C TRP A 119 -2.73 3.22 6.98
N ALA A 120 -1.64 4.00 7.14
CA ALA A 120 -1.22 5.02 6.18
C ALA A 120 -0.95 4.45 4.77
N ARG A 121 -0.58 3.17 4.66
CA ARG A 121 -0.40 2.49 3.37
C ARG A 121 -1.65 2.53 2.52
N ASP A 122 -2.81 2.39 3.14
CA ASP A 122 -4.05 2.15 2.43
C ASP A 122 -4.85 3.42 2.18
N HIS A 123 -4.70 4.43 3.04
CA HIS A 123 -5.36 5.72 2.86
C HIS A 123 -4.45 6.83 2.30
N GLY A 124 -3.11 6.64 2.28
CA GLY A 124 -2.16 7.64 1.84
C GLY A 124 -2.19 7.88 0.33
N PHE A 125 -1.68 9.04 -0.12
CA PHE A 125 -1.56 9.32 -1.55
C PHE A 125 -0.74 8.27 -2.29
N ILE A 126 -1.24 7.79 -3.41
CA ILE A 126 -0.43 7.10 -4.40
C ILE A 126 0.18 8.17 -5.31
N THR A 127 1.52 8.24 -5.35
CA THR A 127 2.21 9.34 -6.03
C THR A 127 2.83 8.87 -7.34
N VAL A 128 2.48 9.50 -8.44
CA VAL A 128 3.01 9.21 -9.78
C VAL A 128 3.73 10.43 -10.35
N GLU A 129 4.63 10.21 -11.30
CA GLU A 129 5.33 11.26 -12.03
C GLU A 129 4.91 11.26 -13.50
N ASP A 130 4.78 12.46 -14.08
CA ASP A 130 4.68 12.66 -15.51
C ASP A 130 5.56 13.85 -15.97
N THR A 131 5.39 14.33 -17.19
CA THR A 131 6.16 15.46 -17.73
C THR A 131 5.88 16.81 -17.07
N ASP A 132 4.82 16.93 -16.27
CA ASP A 132 4.47 18.14 -15.51
C ASP A 132 4.95 18.08 -14.06
N GLY A 133 5.44 16.92 -13.62
CA GLY A 133 5.96 16.68 -12.28
C GLY A 133 5.18 15.63 -11.50
N TRP A 134 5.15 15.81 -10.19
CA TRP A 134 4.48 14.87 -9.28
C TRP A 134 2.97 15.09 -9.23
N HIS A 135 2.23 13.99 -9.26
CA HIS A 135 0.80 13.91 -9.06
C HIS A 135 0.48 13.10 -7.81
N LEU A 136 -0.30 13.68 -6.92
CA LEU A 136 -0.77 13.11 -5.68
C LEU A 136 -2.17 12.56 -5.90
N LEU A 137 -2.28 11.27 -6.18
CA LEU A 137 -3.56 10.62 -6.48
C LEU A 137 -4.29 10.30 -5.18
N ASP A 138 -5.42 10.95 -4.95
CA ASP A 138 -6.28 10.74 -3.79
C ASP A 138 -7.37 9.73 -4.13
N PHE A 139 -7.04 8.44 -4.02
CA PHE A 139 -7.99 7.34 -4.21
C PHE A 139 -8.90 7.19 -3.00
N ARG A 140 -10.10 6.66 -3.23
CA ARG A 140 -11.02 6.37 -2.15
C ARG A 140 -10.51 5.21 -1.29
N PHE A 141 -10.43 5.45 0.02
CA PHE A 141 -10.28 4.41 1.03
C PHE A 141 -11.63 4.19 1.71
N ASN A 142 -12.16 2.98 1.64
CA ASN A 142 -13.49 2.63 2.14
C ASN A 142 -13.45 1.65 3.32
N GLY A 143 -12.30 1.53 4.02
CA GLY A 143 -12.14 0.60 5.14
C GLY A 143 -12.18 -0.86 4.71
N TRP A 144 -11.41 -1.21 3.68
CA TRP A 144 -11.26 -2.55 3.10
C TRP A 144 -12.60 -3.19 2.67
N GLY A 145 -13.41 -2.40 1.98
CA GLY A 145 -14.70 -2.86 1.51
C GLY A 145 -15.86 -2.58 2.47
N GLY A 146 -15.75 -1.55 3.32
CA GLY A 146 -16.78 -1.16 4.27
C GLY A 146 -16.82 -2.00 5.53
N LYS A 147 -15.72 -2.69 5.86
CA LYS A 147 -15.59 -3.49 7.11
C LYS A 147 -15.40 -2.60 8.33
N PHE A 148 -14.77 -1.42 8.13
CA PHE A 148 -14.43 -0.47 9.20
C PHE A 148 -14.81 0.97 8.80
N GLU A 149 -15.02 1.83 9.81
CA GLU A 149 -15.14 3.27 9.58
C GLU A 149 -13.81 3.83 9.05
N ALA A 150 -13.88 4.62 7.98
CA ALA A 150 -12.70 5.15 7.30
C ALA A 150 -12.88 6.61 6.83
N ARG A 151 -13.92 7.29 7.32
CA ARG A 151 -14.28 8.63 6.84
C ARG A 151 -13.20 9.66 7.13
N ASN A 152 -12.60 9.61 8.32
CA ASN A 152 -11.56 10.56 8.69
C ASN A 152 -10.26 10.21 7.97
N ASP A 153 -9.94 8.92 7.85
CA ASP A 153 -8.72 8.46 7.16
C ASP A 153 -8.75 8.82 5.68
N ASN A 154 -9.89 8.62 5.01
CA ASN A 154 -10.10 9.05 3.61
C ASN A 154 -10.00 10.58 3.41
N ALA A 155 -10.06 11.38 4.47
CA ALA A 155 -9.92 12.84 4.40
C ALA A 155 -8.50 13.35 4.72
N ILE A 156 -7.57 12.47 5.13
CA ILE A 156 -6.20 12.83 5.52
C ILE A 156 -5.47 13.47 4.35
N ASN A 157 -5.52 12.87 3.17
CA ASN A 157 -4.82 13.34 1.98
C ASN A 157 -5.16 14.78 1.65
N ALA A 158 -6.45 15.10 1.55
CA ALA A 158 -6.90 16.46 1.31
C ALA A 158 -6.50 17.43 2.44
N ALA A 159 -6.40 16.96 3.68
CA ALA A 159 -5.93 17.78 4.81
C ALA A 159 -4.42 18.07 4.70
N LEU A 160 -3.59 17.09 4.35
CA LEU A 160 -2.14 17.25 4.16
C LEU A 160 -1.84 18.18 2.99
N TYR A 161 -2.54 18.01 1.86
CA TYR A 161 -2.39 18.89 0.70
C TYR A 161 -2.70 20.35 1.05
N ARG A 162 -3.81 20.61 1.74
CA ARG A 162 -4.18 21.98 2.18
C ARG A 162 -3.20 22.60 3.16
N GLN A 163 -2.48 21.79 3.95
CA GLN A 163 -1.43 22.26 4.85
C GLN A 163 -0.11 22.56 4.13
N GLY A 164 0.01 22.21 2.84
CA GLY A 164 1.20 22.45 2.03
C GLY A 164 2.41 21.61 2.43
N VAL A 165 2.20 20.49 3.14
CA VAL A 165 3.28 19.59 3.57
C VAL A 165 3.70 18.63 2.45
N LEU A 166 2.88 18.50 1.42
CA LEU A 166 3.17 17.72 0.23
C LEU A 166 3.06 18.62 -1.02
N GLU A 167 4.02 18.51 -1.91
CA GLU A 167 4.14 19.27 -3.15
C GLU A 167 3.82 18.37 -4.35
N GLY A 168 3.04 18.89 -5.30
CA GLY A 168 2.60 18.19 -6.49
C GLY A 168 1.20 18.63 -6.92
N HIS A 169 0.71 18.07 -8.01
CA HIS A 169 -0.66 18.26 -8.47
C HIS A 169 -1.59 17.33 -7.68
N TYR A 170 -2.65 17.88 -7.12
CA TYR A 170 -3.69 17.06 -6.47
C TYR A 170 -4.62 16.51 -7.53
N ASP A 171 -4.70 15.19 -7.64
CA ASP A 171 -5.60 14.49 -8.53
C ASP A 171 -6.71 13.80 -7.71
N ASP A 172 -7.94 14.27 -7.87
CA ASP A 172 -9.13 13.64 -7.27
C ASP A 172 -9.42 12.32 -7.99
N CYS A 173 -9.22 11.22 -7.30
CA CYS A 173 -9.47 9.85 -7.75
C CYS A 173 -10.49 9.13 -6.85
N LEU A 174 -11.31 9.89 -6.09
CA LEU A 174 -12.29 9.35 -5.14
C LEU A 174 -13.45 8.59 -5.79
N ASP A 175 -13.49 8.54 -7.11
CA ASP A 175 -14.40 7.71 -7.90
C ASP A 175 -13.98 6.24 -8.01
N PHE A 176 -12.80 5.87 -7.45
CA PHE A 176 -12.30 4.50 -7.45
C PHE A 176 -11.64 4.15 -6.11
N GLU A 177 -11.98 2.96 -5.58
CA GLU A 177 -11.36 2.42 -4.36
C GLU A 177 -10.02 1.75 -4.71
N LEU A 178 -8.92 2.25 -4.11
CA LEU A 178 -7.58 1.65 -4.27
C LEU A 178 -6.73 1.90 -3.02
N GLU A 179 -6.35 0.83 -2.38
CA GLU A 179 -5.41 0.84 -1.25
C GLU A 179 -3.97 0.65 -1.76
N GLY A 180 -3.03 1.41 -1.19
CA GLY A 180 -1.61 1.29 -1.57
C GLY A 180 -1.00 -0.08 -1.28
N GLY A 181 -1.51 -0.81 -0.27
CA GLY A 181 -1.08 -2.18 0.04
C GLY A 181 -1.53 -3.23 -0.96
N SER A 182 -2.53 -2.90 -1.81
CA SER A 182 -3.04 -3.80 -2.85
C SER A 182 -2.19 -3.86 -4.11
N ILE A 183 -1.17 -3.00 -4.25
CA ILE A 183 -0.33 -2.89 -5.46
C ILE A 183 1.15 -2.82 -5.14
N GLU A 184 1.97 -3.43 -6.00
CA GLU A 184 3.43 -3.30 -6.03
C GLU A 184 3.89 -2.77 -7.38
N SER A 185 4.90 -1.90 -7.41
CA SER A 185 5.46 -1.32 -8.65
C SER A 185 6.96 -1.55 -8.78
N ASP A 186 7.43 -1.85 -9.99
CA ASP A 186 8.86 -1.88 -10.31
C ASP A 186 9.44 -0.53 -10.73
N GLY A 187 8.60 0.51 -10.83
CA GLY A 187 9.00 1.84 -11.32
C GLY A 187 9.21 1.92 -12.83
N ALA A 188 9.01 0.84 -13.56
CA ALA A 188 9.18 0.75 -15.00
C ALA A 188 7.87 0.41 -15.76
N GLY A 189 6.75 0.43 -15.03
CA GLY A 189 5.41 0.19 -15.57
C GLY A 189 4.88 -1.22 -15.31
N THR A 190 5.59 -2.07 -14.56
CA THR A 190 5.04 -3.33 -14.05
C THR A 190 4.29 -3.08 -12.75
N ILE A 191 3.06 -3.59 -12.64
CA ILE A 191 2.28 -3.64 -11.40
C ILE A 191 1.98 -5.09 -11.07
N LEU A 192 2.27 -5.50 -9.84
CA LEU A 192 1.88 -6.80 -9.27
C LEU A 192 0.75 -6.58 -8.27
N THR A 193 -0.31 -7.39 -8.36
CA THR A 193 -1.50 -7.30 -7.52
C THR A 193 -2.19 -8.65 -7.37
N THR A 194 -3.23 -8.70 -6.53
CA THR A 194 -4.06 -9.90 -6.34
C THR A 194 -5.46 -9.71 -6.90
N ALA A 195 -6.00 -10.76 -7.51
CA ALA A 195 -7.37 -10.79 -7.99
C ALA A 195 -8.39 -10.76 -6.83
N ALA A 196 -8.07 -11.40 -5.72
CA ALA A 196 -8.92 -11.46 -4.54
C ALA A 196 -9.23 -10.06 -3.97
N CYS A 197 -8.27 -9.13 -4.04
CA CYS A 197 -8.45 -7.75 -3.59
C CYS A 197 -9.08 -6.88 -4.67
N LEU A 198 -8.37 -6.61 -5.78
CA LEU A 198 -8.81 -5.59 -6.74
C LEU A 198 -10.07 -5.98 -7.54
N LEU A 199 -10.37 -7.27 -7.69
CA LEU A 199 -11.60 -7.72 -8.34
C LEU A 199 -12.75 -7.97 -7.35
N ASN A 200 -12.53 -7.75 -6.05
CA ASN A 200 -13.57 -7.92 -5.05
C ASN A 200 -14.71 -6.91 -5.26
N PRO A 201 -15.98 -7.36 -5.26
CA PRO A 201 -17.14 -6.47 -5.38
C PRO A 201 -17.18 -5.35 -4.35
N ASN A 202 -16.61 -5.53 -3.17
CA ASN A 202 -16.59 -4.53 -2.10
C ASN A 202 -15.64 -3.35 -2.36
N ARG A 203 -14.78 -3.40 -3.40
CA ARG A 203 -13.94 -2.29 -3.90
C ARG A 203 -14.59 -1.53 -5.06
N ARG A 204 -15.95 -1.59 -5.20
CA ARG A 204 -16.70 -1.00 -6.33
C ARG A 204 -17.87 -0.16 -5.88
N GLN A 205 -17.87 0.33 -4.64
CA GLN A 205 -19.02 1.04 -4.09
C GLN A 205 -19.22 2.43 -4.70
N ALA A 206 -18.16 3.04 -5.24
CA ALA A 206 -18.25 4.34 -5.92
C ALA A 206 -19.08 4.30 -7.21
N GLU A 207 -19.27 3.10 -7.78
CA GLU A 207 -19.89 2.93 -9.07
C GLU A 207 -21.25 2.27 -9.00
N SER A 208 -22.22 3.02 -8.61
CA SER A 208 -23.65 2.72 -8.86
C SER A 208 -24.12 1.30 -8.50
N HIS A 209 -24.90 1.25 -7.48
CA HIS A 209 -25.95 0.27 -7.17
C HIS A 209 -26.82 -0.19 -8.38
N GLN A 210 -26.65 0.40 -9.56
CA GLN A 210 -27.57 0.19 -10.68
C GLN A 210 -27.18 -0.91 -11.67
N VAL A 211 -25.92 -1.34 -11.72
CA VAL A 211 -25.45 -2.37 -12.67
C VAL A 211 -25.55 -3.79 -12.12
N TYR A 212 -25.53 -3.95 -10.79
CA TYR A 212 -25.43 -5.28 -10.14
C TYR A 212 -26.74 -6.09 -10.03
N LEU A 213 -27.90 -5.53 -10.33
CA LEU A 213 -29.19 -6.22 -10.13
C LEU A 213 -29.59 -7.19 -11.26
N ASN A 214 -28.78 -7.41 -12.29
CA ASN A 214 -29.18 -8.17 -13.48
C ASN A 214 -28.49 -9.54 -13.70
N GLY A 215 -27.89 -10.15 -12.69
CA GLY A 215 -27.61 -11.59 -12.66
C GLY A 215 -26.82 -12.21 -13.84
N ARG A 216 -25.56 -11.81 -14.10
CA ARG A 216 -24.72 -12.37 -15.17
C ARG A 216 -23.27 -12.62 -14.71
N GLY A 217 -23.01 -13.71 -14.00
CA GLY A 217 -21.75 -13.95 -13.26
C GLY A 217 -20.41 -14.01 -14.06
N ALA A 218 -20.31 -14.74 -15.16
CA ALA A 218 -18.97 -14.97 -15.78
C ALA A 218 -18.57 -13.92 -16.86
N LYS A 219 -19.53 -13.22 -17.48
CA LYS A 219 -19.23 -12.10 -18.38
C LYS A 219 -18.80 -10.85 -17.61
N GLU A 220 -19.29 -10.66 -16.40
CA GLU A 220 -19.01 -9.53 -15.54
C GLU A 220 -17.57 -9.54 -15.01
N GLU A 221 -17.00 -10.70 -14.74
CA GLU A 221 -15.63 -10.83 -14.24
C GLU A 221 -14.59 -10.35 -15.25
N GLY A 222 -14.73 -10.73 -16.53
CA GLY A 222 -13.85 -10.28 -17.59
C GLY A 222 -13.98 -8.78 -17.93
N GLU A 223 -15.17 -8.19 -17.76
CA GLU A 223 -15.39 -6.74 -17.92
C GLU A 223 -14.79 -5.97 -16.74
N THR A 224 -14.93 -6.48 -15.53
CA THR A 224 -14.33 -5.91 -14.33
C THR A 224 -12.81 -5.88 -14.41
N ASN A 225 -12.19 -7.00 -14.78
CA ASN A 225 -10.74 -7.09 -14.90
C ASN A 225 -10.22 -6.03 -15.89
N ARG A 226 -10.78 -5.97 -17.11
CA ARG A 226 -10.41 -4.96 -18.12
C ARG A 226 -10.56 -3.53 -17.62
N ARG A 227 -11.57 -3.24 -16.82
CA ARG A 227 -11.81 -1.92 -16.27
C ARG A 227 -10.77 -1.56 -15.21
N VAL A 228 -10.48 -2.47 -14.27
CA VAL A 228 -9.42 -2.26 -13.27
C VAL A 228 -8.08 -2.05 -13.97
N GLU A 229 -7.73 -2.90 -14.94
CA GLU A 229 -6.51 -2.75 -15.72
C GLU A 229 -6.44 -1.39 -16.44
N HIS A 230 -7.54 -0.94 -17.02
CA HIS A 230 -7.60 0.38 -17.67
C HIS A 230 -7.31 1.52 -16.68
N ILE A 231 -7.89 1.47 -15.47
CA ILE A 231 -7.64 2.48 -14.43
C ILE A 231 -6.18 2.45 -13.99
N LEU A 232 -5.60 1.27 -13.78
CA LEU A 232 -4.18 1.14 -13.44
C LEU A 232 -3.28 1.68 -14.56
N GLN A 233 -3.65 1.43 -15.82
CA GLN A 233 -2.94 1.96 -17.00
C GLN A 233 -3.04 3.48 -17.08
N GLU A 234 -4.25 4.02 -16.92
CA GLU A 234 -4.52 5.45 -17.08
C GLU A 234 -3.93 6.25 -15.92
N ARG A 235 -4.19 5.84 -14.69
CA ARG A 235 -3.85 6.64 -13.50
C ARG A 235 -2.44 6.37 -12.99
N LEU A 236 -1.97 5.13 -13.07
CA LEU A 236 -0.66 4.75 -12.54
C LEU A 236 0.41 4.56 -13.63
N GLY A 237 0.01 4.56 -14.91
CA GLY A 237 0.93 4.33 -16.03
C GLY A 237 1.35 2.86 -16.18
N ALA A 238 0.56 1.91 -15.69
CA ALA A 238 0.82 0.49 -15.82
C ALA A 238 0.90 0.07 -17.30
N GLN A 239 1.91 -0.71 -17.66
CA GLN A 239 2.11 -1.26 -18.99
C GLN A 239 2.11 -2.80 -18.96
N HIS A 240 2.39 -3.36 -17.80
CA HIS A 240 2.49 -4.79 -17.56
C HIS A 240 1.88 -5.11 -16.20
N ILE A 241 0.68 -5.69 -16.18
CA ILE A 241 -0.04 -5.99 -14.96
C ILE A 241 0.04 -7.49 -14.70
N LEU A 242 0.57 -7.85 -13.54
CA LEU A 242 0.76 -9.21 -13.07
C LEU A 242 -0.29 -9.52 -11.99
N TRP A 243 -1.12 -10.50 -12.24
CA TRP A 243 -2.16 -10.95 -11.34
C TRP A 243 -1.75 -12.22 -10.60
N LEU A 244 -1.93 -12.24 -9.28
CA LEU A 244 -1.96 -13.47 -8.49
C LEU A 244 -3.41 -13.81 -8.16
N HIS A 245 -3.81 -15.04 -8.46
CA HIS A 245 -5.13 -15.56 -8.17
C HIS A 245 -5.16 -16.40 -6.89
N HIS A 246 -3.98 -16.77 -6.40
CA HIS A 246 -3.77 -17.50 -5.18
C HIS A 246 -2.93 -16.69 -4.18
N GLY A 247 -3.06 -17.04 -2.92
CA GLY A 247 -2.39 -16.37 -1.82
C GLY A 247 -3.39 -15.96 -0.74
N TYR A 248 -3.11 -16.38 0.49
CA TYR A 248 -4.01 -16.19 1.60
C TYR A 248 -3.23 -16.22 2.91
N LEU A 249 -3.63 -15.39 3.87
CA LEU A 249 -3.18 -15.44 5.25
C LEU A 249 -4.39 -15.44 6.18
N ALA A 250 -4.42 -16.37 7.13
CA ALA A 250 -5.46 -16.41 8.15
C ALA A 250 -5.42 -15.14 8.99
N GLY A 251 -6.59 -14.53 9.23
CA GLY A 251 -6.73 -13.29 9.95
C GLY A 251 -6.49 -12.03 9.10
N ASP A 252 -6.23 -12.14 7.78
CA ASP A 252 -6.13 -10.97 6.91
C ASP A 252 -7.52 -10.36 6.65
N ASP A 253 -7.65 -9.05 6.90
CA ASP A 253 -8.88 -8.28 6.70
C ASP A 253 -8.90 -7.52 5.36
N THR A 254 -7.81 -7.57 4.59
CA THR A 254 -7.61 -6.76 3.39
C THR A 254 -8.09 -7.43 2.10
N ASP A 255 -8.58 -8.66 2.17
CA ASP A 255 -8.87 -9.52 1.01
C ASP A 255 -7.60 -9.89 0.22
N SER A 256 -6.53 -10.27 0.91
CA SER A 256 -5.24 -10.70 0.37
C SER A 256 -4.47 -9.58 -0.34
N HIS A 257 -4.17 -8.48 0.36
CA HIS A 257 -3.25 -7.45 -0.14
C HIS A 257 -1.91 -8.07 -0.57
N ILE A 258 -1.39 -7.59 -1.69
CA ILE A 258 -0.14 -8.11 -2.25
C ILE A 258 1.07 -7.90 -1.32
N ASP A 259 1.09 -6.80 -0.55
CA ASP A 259 2.16 -6.43 0.36
C ASP A 259 2.31 -7.37 1.57
N THR A 260 1.32 -8.22 1.81
CA THR A 260 1.38 -9.30 2.81
C THR A 260 1.89 -10.63 2.24
N LEU A 261 1.92 -10.79 0.93
CA LEU A 261 2.18 -12.05 0.23
C LEU A 261 3.48 -12.03 -0.58
N ALA A 262 3.66 -11.01 -1.45
CA ALA A 262 4.80 -10.93 -2.36
C ALA A 262 5.15 -9.48 -2.66
N ARG A 263 6.45 -9.17 -2.69
CA ARG A 263 7.00 -7.83 -2.87
C ARG A 263 7.96 -7.77 -4.04
N LEU A 264 7.76 -6.78 -4.93
CA LEU A 264 8.74 -6.46 -5.96
C LEU A 264 10.00 -5.86 -5.33
N CYS A 265 11.16 -6.24 -5.84
CA CYS A 265 12.46 -5.79 -5.38
C CYS A 265 13.33 -5.43 -6.59
N PRO A 266 14.48 -4.73 -6.39
CA PRO A 266 15.42 -4.47 -7.48
C PRO A 266 15.87 -5.72 -8.24
N ASP A 267 16.36 -5.52 -9.47
CA ASP A 267 16.96 -6.57 -10.30
C ASP A 267 16.00 -7.74 -10.62
N ASP A 268 14.76 -7.41 -11.01
CA ASP A 268 13.73 -8.38 -11.39
C ASP A 268 13.51 -9.46 -10.30
N THR A 269 13.60 -9.07 -9.03
CA THR A 269 13.48 -9.97 -7.87
C THR A 269 12.11 -9.86 -7.22
N ILE A 270 11.54 -10.98 -6.77
CA ILE A 270 10.34 -11.04 -5.92
C ILE A 270 10.68 -11.76 -4.63
N LEU A 271 10.45 -11.10 -3.49
CA LEU A 271 10.38 -11.72 -2.17
C LEU A 271 8.94 -12.15 -1.91
N TYR A 272 8.70 -13.39 -1.47
CA TYR A 272 7.34 -13.91 -1.28
C TYR A 272 7.27 -14.88 -0.10
N VAL A 273 6.11 -14.98 0.51
CA VAL A 273 5.86 -15.89 1.63
C VAL A 273 5.74 -17.32 1.11
N LYS A 274 6.49 -18.24 1.73
CA LYS A 274 6.46 -19.66 1.42
C LYS A 274 6.11 -20.47 2.65
N CYS A 275 5.15 -21.40 2.50
CA CYS A 275 4.80 -22.40 3.50
C CYS A 275 5.29 -23.78 3.06
N ASP A 276 6.21 -24.38 3.82
CA ASP A 276 6.73 -25.72 3.57
C ASP A 276 6.02 -26.79 4.42
N ASP A 277 5.25 -26.38 5.43
CA ASP A 277 4.50 -27.33 6.29
C ASP A 277 3.18 -27.72 5.64
N ARG A 278 3.08 -28.97 5.21
CA ARG A 278 1.89 -29.54 4.58
C ARG A 278 0.67 -29.63 5.50
N SER A 279 0.87 -29.51 6.80
CA SER A 279 -0.21 -29.54 7.78
C SER A 279 -0.75 -28.14 8.10
N ASP A 280 -0.06 -27.07 7.67
CA ASP A 280 -0.51 -25.68 7.84
C ASP A 280 -1.64 -25.37 6.85
N GLU A 281 -2.65 -24.66 7.32
CA GLU A 281 -3.81 -24.24 6.52
C GLU A 281 -3.46 -23.41 5.27
N HIS A 282 -2.32 -22.70 5.29
CA HIS A 282 -1.85 -21.87 4.18
C HIS A 282 -1.14 -22.68 3.08
N TYR A 283 -0.77 -23.94 3.35
CA TYR A 283 0.11 -24.69 2.46
C TYR A 283 -0.41 -24.77 1.02
N ILE A 284 -1.70 -25.08 0.83
CA ILE A 284 -2.29 -25.27 -0.50
C ILE A 284 -2.28 -23.95 -1.29
N GLU A 285 -2.74 -22.85 -0.68
CA GLU A 285 -2.85 -21.55 -1.32
C GLU A 285 -1.48 -20.93 -1.60
N LEU A 286 -0.53 -20.99 -0.65
CA LEU A 286 0.81 -20.45 -0.86
C LEU A 286 1.64 -21.29 -1.85
N GLN A 287 1.40 -22.59 -1.93
CA GLN A 287 1.99 -23.45 -2.98
C GLN A 287 1.42 -23.12 -4.38
N ALA A 288 0.14 -22.79 -4.47
CA ALA A 288 -0.46 -22.37 -5.74
C ALA A 288 0.08 -20.99 -6.15
N MET A 289 0.19 -20.05 -5.23
CA MET A 289 0.82 -18.74 -5.45
C MET A 289 2.29 -18.88 -5.91
N GLU A 290 3.07 -19.76 -5.29
CA GLU A 290 4.47 -20.00 -5.71
C GLU A 290 4.55 -20.43 -7.18
N LYS A 291 3.65 -21.31 -7.64
CA LYS A 291 3.60 -21.74 -9.05
C LYS A 291 3.20 -20.61 -10.00
N GLU A 292 2.30 -19.72 -9.56
CA GLU A 292 1.97 -18.52 -10.32
C GLU A 292 3.20 -17.61 -10.44
N LEU A 293 3.90 -17.34 -9.33
CA LEU A 293 5.13 -16.54 -9.32
C LEU A 293 6.22 -17.12 -10.23
N GLU A 294 6.42 -18.44 -10.25
CA GLU A 294 7.34 -19.13 -11.18
C GLU A 294 6.96 -18.94 -12.65
N ALA A 295 5.66 -18.83 -12.93
CA ALA A 295 5.13 -18.61 -14.28
C ALA A 295 5.19 -17.14 -14.70
N LEU A 296 5.27 -16.17 -13.79
CA LEU A 296 5.36 -14.75 -14.12
C LEU A 296 6.61 -14.43 -14.95
N ARG A 297 6.49 -13.43 -15.79
CA ARG A 297 7.60 -12.92 -16.61
C ARG A 297 7.70 -11.41 -16.46
N THR A 298 8.90 -10.90 -16.52
CA THR A 298 9.16 -9.45 -16.61
C THR A 298 8.59 -8.88 -17.92
N ALA A 299 8.48 -7.57 -18.03
CA ALA A 299 8.07 -6.91 -19.27
C ALA A 299 8.98 -7.26 -20.47
N THR A 300 10.20 -7.77 -20.22
CA THR A 300 11.13 -8.24 -21.26
C THR A 300 11.04 -9.75 -21.53
N GLY A 301 10.09 -10.46 -20.90
CA GLY A 301 9.84 -11.89 -21.06
C GLY A 301 10.77 -12.82 -20.27
N LYS A 302 11.60 -12.29 -19.36
CA LYS A 302 12.48 -13.08 -18.49
C LYS A 302 11.73 -13.57 -17.24
N PRO A 303 12.11 -14.71 -16.63
CA PRO A 303 11.61 -15.08 -15.33
C PRO A 303 12.11 -14.11 -14.25
N PHE A 304 11.32 -13.91 -13.20
CA PHE A 304 11.78 -13.22 -12.00
C PHE A 304 12.73 -14.09 -11.16
N ARG A 305 13.64 -13.45 -10.44
CA ARG A 305 14.39 -14.10 -9.38
C ARG A 305 13.49 -14.20 -8.15
N LEU A 306 13.13 -15.40 -7.74
CA LEU A 306 12.28 -15.64 -6.58
C LEU A 306 13.11 -15.93 -5.33
N ILE A 307 12.83 -15.23 -4.23
CA ILE A 307 13.45 -15.43 -2.92
C ILE A 307 12.34 -15.74 -1.91
N PRO A 308 12.25 -16.98 -1.40
CA PRO A 308 11.23 -17.33 -0.44
C PRO A 308 11.55 -16.75 0.95
N LEU A 309 10.56 -16.11 1.57
CA LEU A 309 10.52 -15.77 2.98
C LEU A 309 9.90 -16.93 3.77
N PRO A 310 10.43 -17.27 4.93
CA PRO A 310 9.86 -18.36 5.73
C PRO A 310 8.46 -17.99 6.22
N MET A 311 7.60 -18.99 6.38
CA MET A 311 6.33 -18.81 7.08
C MET A 311 6.58 -18.48 8.56
N VAL A 312 5.82 -17.54 9.11
CA VAL A 312 5.80 -17.26 10.55
C VAL A 312 5.02 -18.38 11.24
N ALA A 313 5.57 -18.94 12.32
CA ALA A 313 4.81 -19.89 13.12
C ALA A 313 3.54 -19.21 13.70
N PRO A 314 2.44 -19.94 13.93
CA PRO A 314 1.17 -19.33 14.32
C PRO A 314 1.29 -18.35 15.49
N CYS A 315 1.00 -17.08 15.25
CA CYS A 315 0.74 -16.09 16.28
C CYS A 315 -0.75 -16.11 16.57
N VAL A 316 -1.15 -16.29 17.81
CA VAL A 316 -2.55 -16.46 18.20
C VAL A 316 -2.90 -15.48 19.31
N GLU A 317 -3.99 -14.76 19.14
CA GLU A 317 -4.60 -13.89 20.15
C GLU A 317 -6.08 -14.27 20.29
N ASN A 318 -6.59 -14.44 21.50
CA ASN A 318 -7.98 -14.82 21.77
C ASN A 318 -8.49 -16.08 21.03
N GLY A 319 -7.60 -16.99 20.64
CA GLY A 319 -7.93 -18.21 19.89
C GLY A 319 -7.96 -18.04 18.37
N GLU A 320 -7.72 -16.85 17.85
CA GLU A 320 -7.65 -16.54 16.42
C GLU A 320 -6.19 -16.42 15.95
N ARG A 321 -5.88 -16.98 14.78
CA ARG A 321 -4.56 -16.84 14.15
C ARG A 321 -4.43 -15.46 13.52
N LEU A 322 -3.33 -14.78 13.82
CA LEU A 322 -3.03 -13.45 13.31
C LEU A 322 -2.21 -13.51 12.01
N PRO A 323 -2.36 -12.54 11.07
CA PRO A 323 -1.72 -12.54 9.75
C PRO A 323 -0.25 -12.10 9.81
N ALA A 324 0.58 -12.82 10.56
CA ALA A 324 2.00 -12.53 10.68
C ALA A 324 2.75 -12.90 9.40
N THR A 325 3.46 -11.96 8.82
CA THR A 325 4.21 -12.14 7.57
C THR A 325 5.47 -11.28 7.52
N TYR A 326 6.57 -11.83 6.99
CA TYR A 326 7.79 -11.07 6.73
C TYR A 326 7.74 -10.28 5.42
N ALA A 327 6.75 -10.50 4.56
CA ALA A 327 6.58 -9.73 3.32
C ALA A 327 6.16 -8.28 3.57
N ASN A 328 5.59 -7.98 4.73
CA ASN A 328 5.12 -6.63 5.08
C ASN A 328 6.26 -5.72 5.57
N PHE A 329 7.40 -5.72 4.84
CA PHE A 329 8.56 -4.87 5.11
C PHE A 329 8.47 -3.52 4.41
N LEU A 330 9.11 -2.49 4.98
CA LEU A 330 9.21 -1.15 4.43
C LEU A 330 10.60 -0.92 3.81
N ILE A 331 10.63 -0.47 2.56
CA ILE A 331 11.86 -0.09 1.87
C ILE A 331 12.09 1.41 2.06
N MET A 332 13.26 1.76 2.57
CA MET A 332 13.72 3.13 2.78
C MET A 332 14.95 3.44 1.93
N ASN A 333 15.39 4.72 1.91
CA ASN A 333 16.57 5.11 1.13
C ASN A 333 17.82 4.30 1.48
N THR A 334 18.09 4.07 2.77
CA THR A 334 19.32 3.41 3.25
C THR A 334 19.08 2.15 4.05
N ALA A 335 17.83 1.79 4.31
CA ALA A 335 17.47 0.62 5.10
C ALA A 335 16.23 -0.09 4.56
N VAL A 336 16.01 -1.32 5.00
CA VAL A 336 14.74 -2.04 4.91
C VAL A 336 14.34 -2.43 6.33
N LEU A 337 13.18 -1.94 6.77
CA LEU A 337 12.63 -2.34 8.06
C LEU A 337 11.75 -3.56 7.86
N VAL A 338 12.04 -4.62 8.58
CA VAL A 338 11.37 -5.93 8.44
C VAL A 338 10.60 -6.25 9.71
N PRO A 339 9.31 -6.59 9.62
CA PRO A 339 8.56 -7.03 10.78
C PRO A 339 9.17 -8.31 11.34
N THR A 340 9.26 -8.42 12.67
CA THR A 340 9.71 -9.59 13.40
C THR A 340 8.68 -9.98 14.46
N TYR A 341 8.69 -11.25 14.85
CA TYR A 341 7.65 -11.82 15.69
C TYR A 341 8.21 -12.62 16.88
N ALA A 342 9.50 -12.37 17.25
CA ALA A 342 10.25 -13.09 18.28
C ALA A 342 10.31 -14.59 18.04
N GLN A 343 10.61 -15.00 16.81
CA GLN A 343 10.70 -16.38 16.35
C GLN A 343 12.07 -16.67 15.73
N GLU A 344 12.46 -17.94 15.66
CA GLU A 344 13.71 -18.37 15.03
C GLU A 344 13.77 -18.01 13.53
N SER A 345 12.63 -17.99 12.86
CA SER A 345 12.46 -17.58 11.46
C SER A 345 12.81 -16.10 11.21
N ASP A 346 12.77 -15.22 12.22
CA ASP A 346 13.13 -13.80 12.07
C ASP A 346 14.51 -13.64 11.46
N ALA A 347 15.50 -14.36 11.98
CA ALA A 347 16.88 -14.28 11.49
C ALA A 347 17.03 -14.78 10.04
N VAL A 348 16.19 -15.74 9.61
CA VAL A 348 16.16 -16.22 8.23
C VAL A 348 15.55 -15.14 7.32
N ALA A 349 14.44 -14.56 7.73
CA ALA A 349 13.76 -13.51 6.96
C ALA A 349 14.67 -12.28 6.74
N LEU A 350 15.34 -11.81 7.80
CA LEU A 350 16.29 -10.68 7.70
C LEU A 350 17.39 -10.96 6.67
N ARG A 351 17.97 -12.17 6.68
CA ARG A 351 18.98 -12.55 5.68
C ARG A 351 18.41 -12.60 4.26
N ARG A 352 17.20 -13.13 4.06
CA ARG A 352 16.55 -13.19 2.74
C ARG A 352 16.26 -11.80 2.19
N VAL A 353 15.81 -10.88 3.05
CA VAL A 353 15.63 -9.48 2.65
C VAL A 353 16.97 -8.83 2.28
N ALA A 354 18.04 -9.08 3.06
CA ALA A 354 19.36 -8.56 2.73
C ALA A 354 19.91 -9.07 1.38
N GLU A 355 19.55 -10.27 0.94
CA GLU A 355 19.90 -10.81 -0.39
C GLU A 355 19.28 -10.01 -1.54
N ALA A 356 18.10 -9.39 -1.32
CA ALA A 356 17.40 -8.59 -2.33
C ALA A 356 17.81 -7.12 -2.30
N PHE A 357 18.37 -6.64 -1.18
CA PHE A 357 18.75 -5.24 -0.99
C PHE A 357 20.22 -5.08 -0.56
N PRO A 358 21.18 -5.50 -1.41
CA PRO A 358 22.58 -5.31 -1.11
C PRO A 358 22.89 -3.80 -1.01
N GLY A 359 23.50 -3.39 0.10
CA GLY A 359 23.84 -1.99 0.36
C GLY A 359 22.79 -1.20 1.15
N ARG A 360 21.68 -1.82 1.59
CA ARG A 360 20.77 -1.28 2.59
C ARG A 360 20.92 -2.02 3.92
N ASP A 361 20.81 -1.28 5.03
CA ASP A 361 20.70 -1.89 6.34
C ASP A 361 19.39 -2.67 6.45
N VAL A 362 19.40 -3.87 7.00
CA VAL A 362 18.18 -4.63 7.29
C VAL A 362 17.94 -4.66 8.78
N VAL A 363 16.84 -4.05 9.22
CA VAL A 363 16.53 -3.82 10.63
C VAL A 363 15.21 -4.49 11.00
N GLY A 364 15.23 -5.38 11.99
CA GLY A 364 14.03 -6.01 12.53
C GLY A 364 13.26 -5.09 13.47
N ILE A 365 11.95 -5.03 13.30
CA ILE A 365 11.01 -4.33 14.18
C ILE A 365 10.03 -5.36 14.76
N ASP A 366 9.91 -5.43 16.08
CA ASP A 366 8.92 -6.30 16.72
C ASP A 366 7.50 -5.79 16.47
N CYS A 367 6.81 -6.43 15.54
CA CYS A 367 5.47 -6.08 15.08
C CYS A 367 4.36 -6.93 15.71
N ARG A 368 4.67 -7.72 16.76
CA ARG A 368 3.63 -8.46 17.51
C ARG A 368 2.51 -7.56 18.04
N PRO A 369 2.75 -6.28 18.43
CA PRO A 369 1.66 -5.37 18.76
C PRO A 369 0.77 -5.02 17.57
N LEU A 370 1.32 -4.92 16.34
CA LEU A 370 0.58 -4.48 15.16
C LEU A 370 -0.38 -5.56 14.65
N ILE A 371 0.09 -6.81 14.57
CA ILE A 371 -0.71 -7.91 14.01
C ILE A 371 -1.97 -8.24 14.84
N VAL A 372 -2.07 -7.75 16.09
CA VAL A 372 -3.29 -7.89 16.89
C VAL A 372 -4.49 -7.22 16.24
N GLN A 373 -4.24 -6.20 15.41
CA GLN A 373 -5.25 -5.56 14.56
C GLN A 373 -5.00 -5.82 13.08
N HIS A 374 -4.58 -7.04 12.77
CA HIS A 374 -4.55 -7.65 11.44
C HIS A 374 -3.62 -7.03 10.40
N GLY A 375 -2.89 -5.93 10.73
CA GLY A 375 -1.87 -5.32 9.88
C GLY A 375 -0.46 -5.42 10.46
N SER A 376 0.55 -4.97 9.72
CA SER A 376 1.94 -4.98 10.16
C SER A 376 2.67 -3.70 9.76
N LEU A 377 3.99 -3.73 9.67
CA LEU A 377 4.87 -2.55 9.55
C LEU A 377 4.60 -1.72 8.29
N HIS A 378 4.52 -2.36 7.12
CA HIS A 378 4.30 -1.68 5.84
C HIS A 378 2.93 -1.02 5.79
N CYS A 379 1.91 -1.71 6.29
CA CYS A 379 0.53 -1.20 6.35
C CYS A 379 0.42 0.12 7.13
N CYS A 380 1.30 0.36 8.11
CA CYS A 380 1.33 1.61 8.90
C CYS A 380 2.00 2.78 8.16
N THR A 381 2.59 2.57 6.99
CA THR A 381 3.51 3.53 6.36
C THR A 381 3.12 3.87 4.92
N MET A 382 3.39 5.12 4.48
CA MET A 382 3.36 5.49 3.08
C MET A 382 4.63 6.29 2.75
N GLN A 383 5.34 5.90 1.69
CA GLN A 383 6.50 6.64 1.21
C GLN A 383 6.11 7.73 0.21
N TYR A 384 6.85 8.84 0.25
CA TYR A 384 6.74 9.91 -0.74
C TYR A 384 8.04 10.03 -1.54
N PRO A 385 7.99 10.06 -2.88
CA PRO A 385 9.15 10.23 -3.74
C PRO A 385 9.90 11.52 -3.46
N ARG A 386 11.17 11.59 -3.87
CA ARG A 386 12.02 12.77 -3.71
C ARG A 386 11.36 14.00 -4.35
N GLY A 387 11.27 15.09 -3.58
CA GLY A 387 10.69 16.36 -4.01
C GLY A 387 9.19 16.49 -3.75
N VAL A 388 8.56 15.51 -3.14
CA VAL A 388 7.13 15.56 -2.78
C VAL A 388 6.92 16.10 -1.37
N TYR A 389 7.78 15.77 -0.41
CA TYR A 389 7.64 16.28 0.95
C TYR A 389 8.30 17.64 1.11
N ASN A 390 7.53 18.63 1.58
CA ASN A 390 8.00 19.97 1.93
C ASN A 390 8.47 20.02 3.38
N GLU A 391 9.77 19.80 3.59
CA GLU A 391 10.35 19.81 4.94
C GLU A 391 10.15 21.12 5.69
N ALA A 392 10.20 22.26 4.97
CA ALA A 392 10.05 23.58 5.60
C ALA A 392 8.62 23.74 6.15
N ALA A 393 7.60 23.31 5.40
CA ALA A 393 6.21 23.32 5.85
C ALA A 393 5.99 22.32 7.01
N GLY A 394 6.56 21.12 6.91
CA GLY A 394 6.48 20.12 7.98
C GLY A 394 7.06 20.63 9.30
N ARG A 395 8.23 21.29 9.26
CA ARG A 395 8.87 21.92 10.43
C ARG A 395 8.12 23.15 10.94
N ALA A 396 7.48 23.94 10.04
CA ALA A 396 6.69 25.12 10.42
C ALA A 396 5.42 24.75 11.20
N LEU A 397 4.76 23.65 10.82
CA LEU A 397 3.64 23.08 11.60
C LEU A 397 4.09 22.69 13.01
N ASP A 398 5.33 22.27 13.15
CA ASP A 398 5.95 21.91 14.42
C ASP A 398 6.17 23.12 15.34
N ALA A 399 6.39 24.31 14.78
CA ALA A 399 6.61 25.55 15.53
C ALA A 399 5.32 26.27 15.98
N GLY A 400 4.13 25.73 15.66
CA GLY A 400 2.85 26.37 16.02
C GLY A 400 2.53 27.64 15.21
N SER A 401 3.24 27.88 14.10
CA SER A 401 2.98 29.00 13.20
C SER A 401 1.76 28.73 12.32
N PRO A 402 0.91 29.72 12.01
CA PRO A 402 -0.17 29.53 11.05
C PRO A 402 0.42 29.24 9.67
N SER A 403 -0.14 28.24 8.97
CA SER A 403 0.22 27.86 7.60
C SER A 403 0.29 29.11 6.69
N PRO A 404 1.32 29.29 5.86
CA PRO A 404 1.32 30.36 4.87
C PRO A 404 0.15 30.12 3.90
N CYS A 405 -0.78 31.07 3.85
CA CYS A 405 -1.90 31.05 2.91
C CYS A 405 -1.39 30.85 1.48
N CYS A 406 -1.92 29.84 0.79
CA CYS A 406 -1.82 29.72 -0.67
C CYS A 406 -2.19 31.05 -1.33
N PRO A 407 -1.42 31.59 -2.29
CA PRO A 407 -1.85 32.73 -3.08
C PRO A 407 -3.10 32.32 -3.89
N SER A 408 -4.19 33.08 -3.69
CA SER A 408 -5.40 32.97 -4.47
C SER A 408 -5.07 33.15 -5.95
N HIS A 409 -5.27 32.09 -6.75
CA HIS A 409 -5.32 32.23 -8.20
C HIS A 409 -6.59 33.02 -8.54
N THR A 410 -6.41 34.27 -8.87
CA THR A 410 -7.40 35.11 -9.61
C THR A 410 -7.33 34.80 -11.09
#